data_eb4eeeb53dca2c8fbd68f58f5a1eb629
#
_entry.id   eb4eeeb53dca2c8fbd68f58f5a1eb629
#
_cell.length_a   1.000
_cell.length_b   1.000
_cell.length_c   1.000
_cell.angle_alpha   90.00
_cell.angle_beta   90.00
_cell.angle_gamma   90.00
#
_symmetry.space_group_name_H-M   'P 1'
#
loop_
_entity.id
_entity.type
_entity.pdbx_description
1 polymer ?
#
loop_
_entity_poly.entity_id
_entity_poly.type
_entity_poly.pdbx_seq_one_letter_code
_entity_poly.pdbx_strand_id
1 'polypeptide(L)'
;PPERIYAPEFLRELEEPIAGAIGVDAQTRLVITEGNYLLLEQGHWAEVAGLLDAVWYVEPDEPLRLQRLLQRHMAFGRSEQAARDWIASTDEPNARLIEASRPRADRVLCWND
;
A
#
# COMPACT_ATOMS: atom_id res chain seq x y z
N PRO A 1 23.54 -4.85 -11.45
CA PRO A 1 24.05 -4.12 -12.58
C PRO A 1 24.61 -2.77 -12.16
N PRO A 2 25.58 -2.26 -12.89
CA PRO A 2 26.14 -0.97 -12.56
C PRO A 2 25.24 0.22 -12.89
N GLU A 3 24.14 -0.03 -13.54
CA GLU A 3 23.23 1.02 -13.94
C GLU A 3 22.36 1.50 -12.80
N ARG A 4 22.13 2.80 -12.75
CA ARG A 4 21.21 3.40 -11.80
C ARG A 4 19.78 3.26 -12.29
N ILE A 5 18.91 2.80 -11.42
CA ILE A 5 17.48 2.66 -11.69
C ILE A 5 16.78 3.81 -10.97
N TYR A 6 15.73 4.32 -11.57
CA TYR A 6 14.96 5.43 -11.00
C TYR A 6 13.52 5.04 -10.75
N ALA A 7 12.97 5.53 -9.64
CA ALA A 7 11.56 5.41 -9.31
C ALA A 7 10.95 6.81 -9.22
N PRO A 8 9.65 6.96 -9.53
CA PRO A 8 8.97 8.23 -9.35
C PRO A 8 8.72 8.52 -7.87
N GLU A 9 8.69 9.81 -7.55
CA GLU A 9 8.28 10.29 -6.23
C GLU A 9 6.96 11.03 -6.39
N PHE A 10 5.97 10.69 -5.55
CA PHE A 10 4.70 11.41 -5.54
C PHE A 10 4.82 12.61 -4.61
N LEU A 11 4.65 13.81 -5.14
CA LEU A 11 4.65 15.04 -4.37
C LEU A 11 3.24 15.41 -3.98
N ARG A 12 2.92 15.31 -2.69
CA ARG A 12 1.58 15.58 -2.18
C ARG A 12 1.17 17.04 -2.37
N GLU A 13 2.11 17.95 -2.34
CA GLU A 13 1.86 19.38 -2.57
C GLU A 13 1.35 19.65 -3.98
N LEU A 14 1.80 18.88 -4.95
CA LEU A 14 1.42 18.99 -6.36
C LEU A 14 0.37 17.98 -6.77
N GLU A 15 0.11 16.97 -5.94
CA GLU A 15 -0.73 15.81 -6.27
C GLU A 15 -0.31 15.12 -7.57
N GLU A 16 1.02 15.09 -7.83
CA GLU A 16 1.59 14.53 -9.06
C GLU A 16 2.80 13.64 -8.76
N PRO A 17 2.99 12.56 -9.52
CA PRO A 17 4.23 11.80 -9.48
C PRO A 17 5.32 12.53 -10.27
N ILE A 18 6.54 12.54 -9.71
CA ILE A 18 7.71 13.11 -10.36
C ILE A 18 8.60 11.96 -10.82
N ALA A 19 8.74 11.81 -12.13
CA ALA A 19 9.52 10.73 -12.71
C ALA A 19 11.01 10.90 -12.38
N GLY A 20 11.67 9.78 -12.11
CA GLY A 20 13.12 9.75 -11.89
C GLY A 20 13.61 10.43 -10.63
N ALA A 21 12.70 10.74 -9.67
CA ALA A 21 13.07 11.46 -8.45
C ALA A 21 13.83 10.63 -7.43
N ILE A 22 13.62 9.30 -7.42
CA ILE A 22 14.28 8.37 -6.50
C ILE A 22 15.26 7.52 -7.29
N GLY A 23 16.56 7.64 -6.97
CA GLY A 23 17.60 6.85 -7.62
C GLY A 23 17.98 5.61 -6.82
N VAL A 24 18.14 4.48 -7.52
CA VAL A 24 18.63 3.23 -6.95
C VAL A 24 19.83 2.80 -7.79
N ASP A 25 20.98 2.62 -7.17
CA ASP A 25 22.22 2.24 -7.87
C ASP A 25 22.87 1.00 -7.26
N ALA A 26 24.01 0.61 -7.80
CA ALA A 26 24.71 -0.60 -7.38
C ALA A 26 25.22 -0.54 -5.93
N GLN A 27 25.27 0.63 -5.31
CA GLN A 27 25.70 0.78 -3.92
C GLN A 27 24.53 0.70 -2.94
N THR A 28 23.32 0.69 -3.44
CA THR A 28 22.11 0.54 -2.62
C THR A 28 22.10 -0.87 -2.02
N ARG A 29 22.04 -0.95 -0.70
CA ARG A 29 22.09 -2.22 0.02
C ARG A 29 20.73 -2.72 0.48
N LEU A 30 19.76 -1.83 0.59
CA LEU A 30 18.42 -2.17 1.05
C LEU A 30 17.42 -1.29 0.32
N VAL A 31 16.40 -1.92 -0.23
CA VAL A 31 15.26 -1.22 -0.83
C VAL A 31 14.03 -1.67 -0.07
N ILE A 32 13.30 -0.69 0.48
CA ILE A 32 12.03 -0.94 1.15
C ILE A 32 10.95 -0.30 0.30
N THR A 33 9.97 -1.10 -0.10
CA THR A 33 8.80 -0.61 -0.83
C THR A 33 7.54 -1.01 -0.08
N GLU A 34 6.46 -0.28 -0.30
CA GLU A 34 5.18 -0.63 0.28
C GLU A 34 4.11 -0.59 -0.80
N GLY A 35 3.06 -1.35 -0.61
CA GLY A 35 1.95 -1.38 -1.53
C GLY A 35 0.93 -2.41 -1.08
N ASN A 36 -0.31 -2.16 -1.47
CA ASN A 36 -1.43 -3.00 -1.05
C ASN A 36 -1.49 -4.34 -1.80
N TYR A 37 -0.88 -4.43 -2.97
CA TYR A 37 -1.07 -5.58 -3.86
C TYR A 37 0.18 -6.43 -4.04
N LEU A 38 1.21 -6.21 -3.24
CA LEU A 38 2.50 -6.91 -3.40
C LEU A 38 2.41 -8.43 -3.30
N LEU A 39 1.39 -8.94 -2.61
CA LEU A 39 1.18 -10.38 -2.41
C LEU A 39 0.03 -10.96 -3.23
N LEU A 40 -0.59 -10.17 -4.11
CA LEU A 40 -1.67 -10.68 -4.96
C LEU A 40 -1.12 -11.67 -5.99
N GLU A 41 -1.91 -12.70 -6.28
CA GLU A 41 -1.57 -13.72 -7.28
C GLU A 41 -2.31 -13.52 -8.60
N GLN A 42 -2.87 -12.33 -8.82
CA GLN A 42 -3.65 -12.00 -10.01
C GLN A 42 -2.87 -11.11 -10.96
N GLY A 43 -2.97 -11.38 -12.26
CA GLY A 43 -2.36 -10.57 -13.30
C GLY A 43 -0.85 -10.43 -13.12
N HIS A 44 -0.33 -9.26 -13.39
CA HIS A 44 1.10 -8.97 -13.25
C HIS A 44 1.56 -8.95 -11.79
N TRP A 45 0.66 -8.76 -10.84
CA TRP A 45 1.00 -8.80 -9.42
C TRP A 45 1.55 -10.16 -8.99
N ALA A 46 1.14 -11.23 -9.67
CA ALA A 46 1.61 -12.58 -9.36
C ALA A 46 3.13 -12.73 -9.45
N GLU A 47 3.79 -11.89 -10.24
CA GLU A 47 5.23 -11.95 -10.45
C GLU A 47 6.02 -11.12 -9.42
N VAL A 48 5.36 -10.21 -8.72
CA VAL A 48 6.04 -9.25 -7.84
C VAL A 48 6.64 -9.90 -6.62
N ALA A 49 5.92 -10.81 -5.98
CA ALA A 49 6.39 -11.46 -4.76
C ALA A 49 7.72 -12.20 -4.98
N GLY A 50 7.91 -12.79 -6.16
CA GLY A 50 9.14 -13.47 -6.51
C GLY A 50 10.36 -12.56 -6.67
N LEU A 51 10.14 -11.26 -6.82
CA LEU A 51 11.21 -10.27 -6.94
C LEU A 51 11.63 -9.69 -5.58
N LEU A 52 10.88 -9.99 -4.52
CA LEU A 52 11.11 -9.47 -3.18
C LEU A 52 11.78 -10.53 -2.31
N ASP A 53 12.76 -10.12 -1.51
CA ASP A 53 13.44 -11.03 -0.60
C ASP A 53 12.60 -11.39 0.61
N ALA A 54 11.81 -10.44 1.09
CA ALA A 54 10.88 -10.66 2.19
C ALA A 54 9.69 -9.71 2.07
N VAL A 55 8.50 -10.18 2.44
CA VAL A 55 7.30 -9.37 2.44
C VAL A 55 6.64 -9.48 3.82
N TRP A 56 6.39 -8.34 4.44
CA TRP A 56 5.71 -8.24 5.72
C TRP A 56 4.31 -7.68 5.51
N TYR A 57 3.34 -8.27 6.18
CA TYR A 57 1.96 -7.81 6.16
C TYR A 57 1.69 -7.07 7.47
N VAL A 58 1.21 -5.82 7.35
CA VAL A 58 0.82 -5.02 8.51
C VAL A 58 -0.67 -5.19 8.71
N GLU A 59 -1.05 -5.79 9.84
CA GLU A 59 -2.44 -6.02 10.20
C GLU A 59 -2.89 -4.96 11.18
N PRO A 60 -3.74 -4.02 10.77
CA PRO A 60 -4.25 -2.98 11.66
C PRO A 60 -5.40 -3.52 12.53
N ASP A 61 -5.65 -2.83 13.63
CA ASP A 61 -6.88 -3.00 14.40
C ASP A 61 -8.05 -2.56 13.53
N GLU A 62 -9.01 -3.46 13.27
CA GLU A 62 -10.11 -3.20 12.34
C GLU A 62 -10.99 -2.00 12.74
N PRO A 63 -11.50 -1.90 13.99
CA PRO A 63 -12.30 -0.73 14.37
C PRO A 63 -11.52 0.58 14.23
N LEU A 64 -10.25 0.58 14.60
CA LEU A 64 -9.42 1.76 14.50
C LEU A 64 -9.15 2.14 13.04
N ARG A 65 -8.91 1.15 12.19
CA ARG A 65 -8.72 1.37 10.75
C ARG A 65 -9.94 2.03 10.13
N LEU A 66 -11.13 1.51 10.42
CA LEU A 66 -12.39 2.05 9.89
C LEU A 66 -12.64 3.46 10.39
N GLN A 67 -12.37 3.73 11.65
CA GLN A 67 -12.51 5.07 12.22
C GLN A 67 -11.59 6.08 11.53
N ARG A 68 -10.34 5.71 11.34
CA ARG A 68 -9.36 6.58 10.67
C ARG A 68 -9.70 6.82 9.21
N LEU A 69 -10.18 5.78 8.54
CA LEU A 69 -10.59 5.88 7.14
C LEU A 69 -11.78 6.82 6.98
N LEU A 70 -12.77 6.70 7.86
CA LEU A 70 -13.93 7.60 7.88
C LEU A 70 -13.48 9.04 8.09
N GLN A 71 -12.63 9.29 9.08
CA GLN A 71 -12.12 10.62 9.38
C GLN A 71 -11.36 11.21 8.17
N ARG A 72 -10.59 10.39 7.48
CA ARG A 72 -9.84 10.82 6.29
C ARG A 72 -10.78 11.26 5.18
N HIS A 73 -11.80 10.47 4.88
CA HIS A 73 -12.77 10.82 3.84
C HIS A 73 -13.52 12.11 4.17
N MET A 74 -13.88 12.29 5.43
CA MET A 74 -14.56 13.51 5.87
C MET A 74 -13.62 14.73 5.82
N ALA A 75 -12.36 14.55 6.16
CA ALA A 75 -11.36 15.63 6.09
C ALA A 75 -11.14 16.13 4.66
N PHE A 76 -11.36 15.27 3.66
CA PHE A 76 -11.26 15.64 2.24
C PHE A 76 -12.58 16.10 1.64
N GLY A 77 -13.57 16.42 2.47
CA GLY A 77 -14.78 17.11 2.04
C GLY A 77 -16.03 16.24 1.89
N ARG A 78 -15.95 14.95 2.12
CA ARG A 78 -17.13 14.07 2.07
C ARG A 78 -17.97 14.24 3.33
N SER A 79 -19.29 14.17 3.18
CA SER A 79 -20.18 14.02 4.32
C SER A 79 -19.95 12.66 4.97
N GLU A 80 -20.39 12.50 6.22
CA GLU A 80 -20.25 11.23 6.91
C GLU A 80 -20.95 10.10 6.16
N GLN A 81 -22.16 10.33 5.64
CA GLN A 81 -22.88 9.31 4.90
C GLN A 81 -22.18 8.95 3.59
N ALA A 82 -21.70 9.95 2.85
CA ALA A 82 -20.97 9.71 1.61
C ALA A 82 -19.66 8.95 1.88
N ALA A 83 -18.98 9.26 2.97
CA ALA A 83 -17.77 8.55 3.37
C ALA A 83 -18.06 7.08 3.71
N ARG A 84 -19.13 6.82 4.48
CA ARG A 84 -19.52 5.45 4.82
C ARG A 84 -19.90 4.63 3.58
N ASP A 85 -20.63 5.25 2.65
CA ASP A 85 -21.03 4.60 1.40
C ASP A 85 -19.81 4.25 0.56
N TRP A 86 -18.83 5.14 0.46
CA TRP A 86 -17.61 4.90 -0.29
C TRP A 86 -16.78 3.78 0.34
N ILE A 87 -16.66 3.76 1.68
CA ILE A 87 -15.96 2.71 2.40
C ILE A 87 -16.60 1.36 2.10
N ALA A 88 -17.92 1.26 2.21
CA ALA A 88 -18.63 0.00 2.00
C ALA A 88 -18.52 -0.50 0.57
N SER A 89 -18.55 0.39 -0.42
CA SER A 89 -18.57 0.00 -1.84
C SER A 89 -17.18 -0.15 -2.45
N THR A 90 -16.16 0.50 -1.90
CA THR A 90 -14.83 0.58 -2.50
C THR A 90 -13.74 0.07 -1.56
N ASP A 91 -13.61 0.67 -0.39
CA ASP A 91 -12.51 0.37 0.52
C ASP A 91 -12.64 -1.04 1.15
N GLU A 92 -13.83 -1.43 1.56
CA GLU A 92 -14.04 -2.73 2.21
C GLU A 92 -13.83 -3.92 1.27
N PRO A 93 -14.37 -3.94 0.04
CA PRO A 93 -14.05 -5.02 -0.90
C PRO A 93 -12.56 -5.12 -1.19
N ASN A 94 -11.90 -3.98 -1.34
CA ASN A 94 -10.46 -3.94 -1.57
C ASN A 94 -9.68 -4.45 -0.36
N ALA A 95 -10.10 -4.08 0.85
CA ALA A 95 -9.48 -4.57 2.09
C ALA A 95 -9.61 -6.09 2.23
N ARG A 96 -10.75 -6.67 1.82
CA ARG A 96 -10.94 -8.13 1.85
C ARG A 96 -10.03 -8.83 0.86
N LEU A 97 -9.84 -8.25 -0.32
CA LEU A 97 -8.91 -8.78 -1.32
C LEU A 97 -7.47 -8.80 -0.79
N ILE A 98 -7.04 -7.71 -0.17
CA ILE A 98 -5.70 -7.59 0.40
C ILE A 98 -5.53 -8.56 1.58
N GLU A 99 -6.52 -8.65 2.46
CA GLU A 99 -6.50 -9.55 3.62
C GLU A 99 -6.35 -11.01 3.20
N ALA A 100 -6.98 -11.41 2.10
CA ALA A 100 -6.87 -12.75 1.57
C ALA A 100 -5.43 -13.09 1.13
N SER A 101 -4.58 -12.10 0.90
CA SER A 101 -3.18 -12.30 0.53
C SER A 101 -2.25 -12.52 1.73
N ARG A 102 -2.73 -12.24 2.94
CA ARG A 102 -1.94 -12.31 4.19
C ARG A 102 -1.19 -13.64 4.39
N PRO A 103 -1.77 -14.83 4.11
CA PRO A 103 -1.04 -16.08 4.32
C PRO A 103 0.25 -16.22 3.53
N ARG A 104 0.45 -15.41 2.49
CA ARG A 104 1.66 -15.45 1.68
C ARG A 104 2.77 -14.54 2.21
N ALA A 105 2.53 -13.77 3.27
CA ALA A 105 3.53 -12.92 3.87
C ALA A 105 4.55 -13.75 4.66
N ASP A 106 5.80 -13.31 4.67
CA ASP A 106 6.84 -13.93 5.48
C ASP A 106 6.64 -13.62 6.97
N ARG A 107 6.05 -12.48 7.27
CA ARG A 107 5.78 -12.06 8.64
C ARG A 107 4.53 -11.17 8.68
N VAL A 108 3.76 -11.32 9.75
CA VAL A 108 2.60 -10.46 10.02
C VAL A 108 2.92 -9.62 11.25
N LEU A 109 2.76 -8.30 11.11
CA LEU A 109 2.92 -7.34 12.20
C LEU A 109 1.56 -6.80 12.57
N CYS A 110 1.19 -6.92 13.85
CA CYS A 110 -0.06 -6.36 14.34
C CYS A 110 0.16 -4.91 14.78
N TRP A 111 -0.67 -4.02 14.29
CA TRP A 111 -0.58 -2.60 14.60
C TRP A 111 -1.81 -2.17 15.38
N ASN A 112 -1.61 -1.75 16.63
CA ASN A 112 -2.70 -1.45 17.58
C ASN A 112 -2.80 0.01 18.00
N ASP A 113 -2.08 0.93 17.35
CA ASP A 113 -1.93 2.28 17.89
C ASP A 113 -2.74 3.34 17.16
#